data_dd3b5a3d9af9b3c771ef64d44f10ea8d
#
_entry.id   dd3b5a3d9af9b3c771ef64d44f10ea8d
#
_cell.length_a   1.000
_cell.length_b   1.000
_cell.length_c   1.000
_cell.angle_alpha   90.00
_cell.angle_beta   90.00
_cell.angle_gamma   90.00
#
_symmetry.space_group_name_H-M   'P 1'
#
loop_
_entity.id
_entity.type
_entity.pdbx_description
1 polymer ?
#
loop_
_entity_poly.entity_id
_entity_poly.type
_entity_poly.pdbx_seq_one_letter_code
_entity_poly.pdbx_strand_id
1 'polypeptide(L)'
;MRKERVGFAMCGSFCTHAQVLEALEALTEQYETVIPIVSELTAFTDTRFGTSDALMERLEDLTGQEVLCDIPSVEPIGPKGLLDVLVIAPATGNTIAKLAAGITDTAVTMAAKAHLRNGRPVVIAMASNDGLAAGARNIGELLVRKNYYFVPFGQDNARAKPSSLVADFSKICLLYTSP
;
A
#
# COMPACT_ATOMS: atom_id res chain seq x y z
N MET A 1 20.69 10.06 0.14
CA MET A 1 19.41 9.40 -0.22
C MET A 1 19.71 8.04 -0.81
N ARG A 2 18.85 7.08 -0.60
CA ARG A 2 18.96 5.72 -1.12
C ARG A 2 18.49 5.68 -2.58
N LYS A 3 19.11 4.87 -3.41
CA LYS A 3 18.85 4.80 -4.86
C LYS A 3 17.74 3.81 -5.25
N GLU A 4 17.28 3.01 -4.29
CA GLU A 4 16.19 2.06 -4.52
C GLU A 4 14.90 2.83 -4.84
N ARG A 5 14.16 2.34 -5.82
CA ARG A 5 12.90 2.93 -6.28
C ARG A 5 11.75 2.27 -5.55
N VAL A 6 11.01 3.09 -4.81
CA VAL A 6 9.88 2.64 -4.00
C VAL A 6 8.57 2.92 -4.74
N GLY A 7 7.72 1.92 -4.94
CA GLY A 7 6.32 2.14 -5.25
C GLY A 7 5.54 2.30 -3.96
N PHE A 8 4.73 3.34 -3.84
CA PHE A 8 3.90 3.58 -2.67
C PHE A 8 2.43 3.59 -3.07
N ALA A 9 1.72 2.51 -2.74
CA ALA A 9 0.37 2.24 -3.20
C ALA A 9 -0.66 2.47 -2.10
N MET A 10 -1.66 3.33 -2.33
CA MET A 10 -2.72 3.66 -1.38
C MET A 10 -4.07 3.08 -1.79
N CYS A 11 -4.81 2.57 -0.81
CA CYS A 11 -6.17 2.05 -0.96
C CYS A 11 -7.16 2.80 -0.06
N GLY A 12 -8.44 2.45 -0.16
CA GLY A 12 -9.58 3.17 0.39
C GLY A 12 -9.80 3.12 1.92
N SER A 13 -8.79 2.85 2.76
CA SER A 13 -8.92 3.05 4.22
C SER A 13 -8.72 4.52 4.58
N PHE A 14 -9.64 5.38 4.12
CA PHE A 14 -9.53 6.84 4.15
C PHE A 14 -9.26 7.43 5.54
N CYS A 15 -9.75 6.82 6.60
CA CYS A 15 -9.53 7.28 7.98
C CYS A 15 -8.06 7.17 8.44
N THR A 16 -7.22 6.42 7.73
CA THR A 16 -5.79 6.26 8.04
C THR A 16 -4.88 7.06 7.10
N HIS A 17 -5.44 7.72 6.08
CA HIS A 17 -4.64 8.42 5.07
C HIS A 17 -3.71 9.48 5.66
N ALA A 18 -4.13 10.25 6.67
CA ALA A 18 -3.27 11.25 7.30
C ALA A 18 -1.97 10.62 7.86
N GLN A 19 -2.08 9.53 8.62
CA GLN A 19 -0.91 8.83 9.18
C GLN A 19 -0.04 8.18 8.09
N VAL A 20 -0.68 7.70 7.01
CA VAL A 20 0.02 7.11 5.87
C VAL A 20 0.80 8.15 5.08
N LEU A 21 0.27 9.37 4.93
CA LEU A 21 0.97 10.48 4.28
C LEU A 21 2.20 10.93 5.08
N GLU A 22 2.15 10.91 6.42
CA GLU A 22 3.33 11.14 7.26
C GLU A 22 4.43 10.09 7.01
N ALA A 23 4.04 8.82 6.87
CA ALA A 23 4.98 7.76 6.54
C ALA A 23 5.54 7.89 5.11
N LEU A 24 4.74 8.36 4.15
CA LEU A 24 5.20 8.67 2.80
C LEU A 24 6.22 9.81 2.80
N GLU A 25 5.95 10.89 3.52
CA GLU A 25 6.87 12.03 3.66
C GLU A 25 8.23 11.57 4.20
N ALA A 26 8.23 10.74 5.26
CA ALA A 26 9.45 10.16 5.81
C ALA A 26 10.20 9.25 4.80
N LEU A 27 9.48 8.59 3.87
CA LEU A 27 10.11 7.81 2.79
C LEU A 27 10.74 8.72 1.73
N THR A 28 10.10 9.81 1.35
CA THR A 28 10.66 10.75 0.36
C THR A 28 11.93 11.45 0.86
N GLU A 29 12.10 11.59 2.16
CA GLU A 29 13.36 12.06 2.76
C GLU A 29 14.50 11.04 2.66
N GLN A 30 14.19 9.75 2.56
CA GLN A 30 15.17 8.66 2.57
C GLN A 30 15.53 8.15 1.17
N TYR A 31 14.58 8.15 0.24
CA TYR A 31 14.70 7.57 -1.10
C TYR A 31 14.63 8.64 -2.17
N GLU A 32 15.49 8.50 -3.21
CA GLU A 32 15.53 9.45 -4.34
C GLU A 32 14.29 9.36 -5.23
N THR A 33 13.64 8.20 -5.26
CA THR A 33 12.50 7.94 -6.14
C THR A 33 11.41 7.20 -5.36
N VAL A 34 10.27 7.86 -5.18
CA VAL A 34 9.04 7.25 -4.66
C VAL A 34 7.93 7.47 -5.69
N ILE A 35 7.38 6.40 -6.24
CA ILE A 35 6.33 6.43 -7.27
C ILE A 35 4.99 6.20 -6.60
N PRO A 36 4.08 7.19 -6.56
CA PRO A 36 2.78 7.05 -5.94
C PRO A 36 1.83 6.26 -6.85
N ILE A 37 1.10 5.33 -6.25
CA ILE A 37 0.09 4.50 -6.91
C ILE A 37 -1.18 4.59 -6.07
N VAL A 38 -2.35 4.74 -6.67
CA VAL A 38 -3.61 4.70 -5.94
C VAL A 38 -4.59 3.73 -6.59
N SER A 39 -5.47 3.14 -5.78
CA SER A 39 -6.57 2.37 -6.36
C SER A 39 -7.58 3.33 -7.03
N GLU A 40 -8.27 2.86 -8.06
CA GLU A 40 -9.29 3.64 -8.78
C GLU A 40 -10.35 4.20 -7.84
N LEU A 41 -10.77 3.41 -6.84
CA LEU A 41 -11.70 3.88 -5.82
C LEU A 41 -11.14 5.08 -5.05
N THR A 42 -9.86 5.06 -4.71
CA THR A 42 -9.20 6.14 -3.98
C THR A 42 -9.02 7.37 -4.85
N ALA A 43 -8.69 7.18 -6.13
CA ALA A 43 -8.46 8.26 -7.09
C ALA A 43 -9.71 9.07 -7.42
N PHE A 44 -10.91 8.46 -7.30
CA PHE A 44 -12.16 9.06 -7.78
C PHE A 44 -13.25 9.18 -6.71
N THR A 45 -12.91 9.06 -5.42
CA THR A 45 -13.92 9.11 -4.33
C THR A 45 -13.62 10.22 -3.35
N ASP A 46 -14.50 11.20 -3.29
CA ASP A 46 -14.52 12.20 -2.22
C ASP A 46 -15.10 11.62 -0.94
N THR A 47 -14.52 11.98 0.19
CA THR A 47 -14.95 11.51 1.50
C THR A 47 -14.97 12.66 2.51
N ARG A 48 -15.49 12.40 3.70
CA ARG A 48 -15.40 13.33 4.82
C ARG A 48 -13.97 13.61 5.30
N PHE A 49 -13.00 12.83 4.84
CA PHE A 49 -11.57 12.97 5.20
C PHE A 49 -10.78 13.80 4.18
N GLY A 50 -11.40 14.17 3.06
CA GLY A 50 -10.81 14.98 2.00
C GLY A 50 -11.34 14.57 0.62
N THR A 51 -11.05 15.40 -0.37
CA THR A 51 -11.37 15.12 -1.77
C THR A 51 -10.29 14.27 -2.41
N SER A 52 -10.66 13.51 -3.45
CA SER A 52 -9.72 12.75 -4.26
C SER A 52 -8.67 13.64 -4.91
N ASP A 53 -9.08 14.79 -5.46
CA ASP A 53 -8.18 15.74 -6.11
C ASP A 53 -7.10 16.26 -5.15
N ALA A 54 -7.48 16.64 -3.92
CA ALA A 54 -6.52 17.10 -2.91
C ALA A 54 -5.53 16.00 -2.48
N LEU A 55 -5.96 14.74 -2.46
CA LEU A 55 -5.08 13.62 -2.20
C LEU A 55 -4.08 13.41 -3.35
N MET A 56 -4.54 13.47 -4.60
CA MET A 56 -3.68 13.31 -5.78
C MET A 56 -2.62 14.41 -5.84
N GLU A 57 -3.02 15.68 -5.67
CA GLU A 57 -2.12 16.82 -5.62
C GLU A 57 -1.08 16.67 -4.50
N ARG A 58 -1.51 16.25 -3.29
CA ARG A 58 -0.59 16.02 -2.17
C ARG A 58 0.41 14.91 -2.44
N LEU A 59 0.02 13.84 -3.11
CA LEU A 59 0.93 12.75 -3.48
C LEU A 59 1.97 13.21 -4.51
N GLU A 60 1.55 13.99 -5.51
CA GLU A 60 2.46 14.58 -6.51
C GLU A 60 3.43 15.58 -5.88
N ASP A 61 2.96 16.44 -4.98
CA ASP A 61 3.79 17.40 -4.26
C ASP A 61 4.86 16.71 -3.39
N LEU A 62 4.51 15.64 -2.68
CA LEU A 62 5.44 14.90 -1.82
C LEU A 62 6.47 14.11 -2.62
N THR A 63 6.09 13.53 -3.73
CA THR A 63 6.95 12.60 -4.48
C THR A 63 7.65 13.23 -5.69
N GLY A 64 7.13 14.33 -6.19
CA GLY A 64 7.56 14.93 -7.46
C GLY A 64 7.28 14.02 -8.67
N GLN A 65 6.36 13.05 -8.55
CA GLN A 65 6.01 12.05 -9.57
C GLN A 65 4.51 12.08 -9.85
N GLU A 66 4.13 11.79 -11.09
CA GLU A 66 2.73 11.58 -11.48
C GLU A 66 2.13 10.37 -10.75
N VAL A 67 0.88 10.49 -10.29
CA VAL A 67 0.19 9.39 -9.61
C VAL A 67 -0.33 8.37 -10.61
N LEU A 68 0.06 7.11 -10.44
CA LEU A 68 -0.45 5.99 -11.24
C LEU A 68 -1.76 5.48 -10.64
N CYS A 69 -2.86 5.52 -11.39
CA CYS A 69 -4.18 5.19 -10.84
C CYS A 69 -5.01 4.21 -11.69
N ASP A 70 -4.44 3.64 -12.75
CA ASP A 70 -5.10 2.66 -13.60
C ASP A 70 -4.18 1.49 -13.98
N ILE A 71 -4.76 0.43 -14.51
CA ILE A 71 -4.02 -0.77 -14.92
C ILE A 71 -2.99 -0.49 -16.00
N PRO A 72 -3.29 0.26 -17.07
CA PRO A 72 -2.29 0.57 -18.10
C PRO A 72 -1.06 1.31 -17.58
N SER A 73 -1.21 2.23 -16.64
CA SER A 73 -0.10 3.02 -16.09
C SER A 73 0.84 2.18 -15.21
N VAL A 74 0.33 1.16 -14.51
CA VAL A 74 1.12 0.32 -13.61
C VAL A 74 1.65 -0.97 -14.25
N GLU A 75 1.08 -1.43 -15.38
CA GLU A 75 1.55 -2.63 -16.06
C GLU A 75 3.05 -2.60 -16.39
N PRO A 76 3.64 -1.46 -16.82
CA PRO A 76 5.07 -1.38 -17.13
C PRO A 76 6.01 -1.65 -15.95
N ILE A 77 5.53 -1.62 -14.70
CA ILE A 77 6.31 -1.91 -13.48
C ILE A 77 7.03 -3.27 -13.60
N GLY A 78 6.34 -4.28 -14.12
CA GLY A 78 6.89 -5.62 -14.30
C GLY A 78 7.99 -5.69 -15.37
N PRO A 79 7.64 -5.51 -16.66
CA PRO A 79 8.58 -5.70 -17.76
C PRO A 79 9.76 -4.72 -17.76
N LYS A 80 9.57 -3.51 -17.25
CA LYS A 80 10.65 -2.50 -17.14
C LYS A 80 11.39 -2.56 -15.80
N GLY A 81 10.93 -3.34 -14.83
CA GLY A 81 11.54 -3.44 -13.50
C GLY A 81 11.62 -2.09 -12.80
N LEU A 82 10.55 -1.31 -12.82
CA LEU A 82 10.55 0.10 -12.38
C LEU A 82 10.74 0.29 -10.88
N LEU A 83 10.41 -0.71 -10.07
CA LEU A 83 10.46 -0.63 -8.62
C LEU A 83 11.43 -1.66 -8.05
N ASP A 84 12.04 -1.37 -6.92
CA ASP A 84 12.86 -2.28 -6.14
C ASP A 84 12.08 -2.82 -4.94
N VAL A 85 11.13 -2.06 -4.42
CA VAL A 85 10.13 -2.46 -3.42
C VAL A 85 8.77 -1.84 -3.75
N LEU A 86 7.70 -2.54 -3.43
CA LEU A 86 6.34 -2.01 -3.45
C LEU A 86 5.77 -2.01 -2.04
N VAL A 87 5.38 -0.83 -1.54
CA VAL A 87 4.67 -0.65 -0.27
C VAL A 87 3.20 -0.44 -0.58
N ILE A 88 2.31 -1.18 0.07
CA ILE A 88 0.86 -0.98 0.01
C ILE A 88 0.39 -0.47 1.37
N ALA A 89 0.12 0.82 1.46
CA ALA A 89 -0.24 1.52 2.70
C ALA A 89 -1.24 2.66 2.42
N PRO A 90 -2.46 2.63 2.97
CA PRO A 90 -3.03 1.53 3.71
C PRO A 90 -3.50 0.40 2.78
N ALA A 91 -3.31 -0.85 3.16
CA ALA A 91 -3.90 -1.99 2.47
C ALA A 91 -5.24 -2.36 3.12
N THR A 92 -6.34 -2.22 2.39
CA THR A 92 -7.68 -2.59 2.90
C THR A 92 -7.88 -4.10 2.93
N GLY A 93 -8.85 -4.58 3.72
CA GLY A 93 -9.24 -5.99 3.73
C GLY A 93 -9.62 -6.49 2.33
N ASN A 94 -10.27 -5.66 1.50
CA ASN A 94 -10.59 -6.00 0.12
C ASN A 94 -9.33 -6.17 -0.75
N THR A 95 -8.35 -5.29 -0.61
CA THR A 95 -7.08 -5.41 -1.33
C THR A 95 -6.32 -6.67 -0.91
N ILE A 96 -6.24 -6.95 0.39
CA ILE A 96 -5.62 -8.17 0.93
C ILE A 96 -6.33 -9.42 0.41
N ALA A 97 -7.66 -9.44 0.37
CA ALA A 97 -8.43 -10.55 -0.18
C ALA A 97 -8.15 -10.77 -1.67
N LYS A 98 -8.09 -9.71 -2.47
CA LYS A 98 -7.75 -9.78 -3.89
C LYS A 98 -6.33 -10.30 -4.11
N LEU A 99 -5.34 -9.81 -3.35
CA LEU A 99 -3.96 -10.31 -3.42
C LEU A 99 -3.88 -11.79 -3.06
N ALA A 100 -4.59 -12.23 -2.01
CA ALA A 100 -4.66 -13.64 -1.61
C ALA A 100 -5.31 -14.53 -2.68
N ALA A 101 -6.33 -14.02 -3.35
CA ALA A 101 -7.02 -14.74 -4.43
C ALA A 101 -6.34 -14.62 -5.81
N GLY A 102 -5.29 -13.79 -5.95
CA GLY A 102 -4.63 -13.54 -7.23
C GLY A 102 -5.45 -12.67 -8.20
N ILE A 103 -6.41 -11.89 -7.68
CA ILE A 103 -7.23 -10.97 -8.47
C ILE A 103 -6.46 -9.66 -8.69
N THR A 104 -6.40 -9.21 -9.94
CA THR A 104 -5.57 -8.06 -10.38
C THR A 104 -6.37 -7.06 -11.20
N ASP A 105 -7.51 -6.65 -10.66
CA ASP A 105 -8.51 -5.78 -11.30
C ASP A 105 -8.44 -4.32 -10.84
N THR A 106 -7.39 -3.94 -10.12
CA THR A 106 -7.12 -2.56 -9.71
C THR A 106 -5.66 -2.20 -9.99
N ALA A 107 -5.36 -0.90 -10.08
CA ALA A 107 -3.99 -0.41 -10.22
C ALA A 107 -3.05 -1.01 -9.15
N VAL A 108 -3.48 -1.02 -7.88
CA VAL A 108 -2.67 -1.54 -6.76
C VAL A 108 -2.41 -3.05 -6.89
N THR A 109 -3.44 -3.84 -7.18
CA THR A 109 -3.28 -5.30 -7.31
C THR A 109 -2.53 -5.70 -8.57
N MET A 110 -2.68 -4.95 -9.66
CA MET A 110 -1.88 -5.14 -10.87
C MET A 110 -0.42 -4.75 -10.65
N ALA A 111 -0.14 -3.63 -9.97
CA ALA A 111 1.22 -3.24 -9.59
C ALA A 111 1.90 -4.34 -8.75
N ALA A 112 1.20 -4.90 -7.76
CA ALA A 112 1.72 -6.00 -6.95
C ALA A 112 2.06 -7.23 -7.80
N LYS A 113 1.16 -7.68 -8.69
CA LYS A 113 1.41 -8.79 -9.61
C LYS A 113 2.60 -8.54 -10.52
N ALA A 114 2.65 -7.34 -11.14
CA ALA A 114 3.72 -6.95 -12.05
C ALA A 114 5.08 -6.93 -11.34
N HIS A 115 5.12 -6.42 -10.10
CA HIS A 115 6.31 -6.34 -9.27
C HIS A 115 6.80 -7.72 -8.80
N LEU A 116 5.88 -8.57 -8.31
CA LEU A 116 6.19 -9.92 -7.80
C LEU A 116 6.76 -10.85 -8.87
N ARG A 117 6.39 -10.70 -10.16
CA ARG A 117 6.99 -11.52 -11.23
C ARG A 117 8.50 -11.30 -11.37
N ASN A 118 9.05 -10.21 -10.84
CA ASN A 118 10.48 -9.93 -10.77
C ASN A 118 11.13 -10.49 -9.49
N GLY A 119 10.39 -11.24 -8.67
CA GLY A 119 10.88 -11.79 -7.41
C GLY A 119 11.15 -10.77 -6.31
N ARG A 120 10.61 -9.55 -6.44
CA ARG A 120 10.87 -8.41 -5.55
C ARG A 120 9.82 -8.29 -4.44
N PRO A 121 10.16 -7.65 -3.30
CA PRO A 121 9.32 -7.63 -2.11
C PRO A 121 8.11 -6.68 -2.23
N VAL A 122 6.99 -7.12 -1.67
CA VAL A 122 5.78 -6.32 -1.42
C VAL A 122 5.59 -6.20 0.08
N VAL A 123 5.58 -4.97 0.59
CA VAL A 123 5.36 -4.63 1.99
C VAL A 123 3.90 -4.21 2.17
N ILE A 124 3.19 -4.84 3.10
CA ILE A 124 1.77 -4.60 3.37
C ILE A 124 1.60 -3.93 4.72
N ALA A 125 1.14 -2.69 4.72
CA ALA A 125 0.67 -1.97 5.91
C ALA A 125 -0.86 -1.98 5.93
N MET A 126 -1.42 -2.97 6.62
CA MET A 126 -2.85 -3.21 6.59
C MET A 126 -3.65 -2.22 7.44
N ALA A 127 -4.87 -1.93 7.00
CA ALA A 127 -5.92 -1.27 7.78
C ALA A 127 -7.27 -1.87 7.39
N SER A 128 -7.83 -2.70 8.28
CA SER A 128 -9.07 -3.42 8.02
C SER A 128 -9.91 -3.57 9.29
N ASN A 129 -11.20 -3.34 9.18
CA ASN A 129 -12.15 -3.48 10.29
C ASN A 129 -12.63 -4.93 10.52
N ASP A 130 -12.25 -5.86 9.66
CA ASP A 130 -12.58 -7.29 9.70
C ASP A 130 -11.34 -8.20 9.74
N GLY A 131 -10.17 -7.66 10.06
CA GLY A 131 -8.91 -8.39 10.05
C GLY A 131 -8.87 -9.62 10.96
N LEU A 132 -9.57 -9.61 12.11
CA LEU A 132 -9.75 -10.75 13.00
C LEU A 132 -11.03 -11.57 12.72
N ALA A 133 -11.75 -11.27 11.66
CA ALA A 133 -12.95 -11.98 11.22
C ALA A 133 -12.74 -12.59 9.82
N ALA A 134 -13.53 -12.21 8.83
CA ALA A 134 -13.42 -12.75 7.46
C ALA A 134 -12.06 -12.48 6.81
N GLY A 135 -11.41 -11.39 7.16
CA GLY A 135 -10.09 -11.02 6.66
C GLY A 135 -8.94 -11.90 7.15
N ALA A 136 -9.06 -12.55 8.30
CA ALA A 136 -7.99 -13.33 8.94
C ALA A 136 -7.42 -14.42 8.02
N ARG A 137 -8.28 -15.12 7.28
CA ARG A 137 -7.87 -16.13 6.31
C ARG A 137 -6.95 -15.57 5.22
N ASN A 138 -7.28 -14.40 4.69
CA ASN A 138 -6.53 -13.78 3.59
C ASN A 138 -5.17 -13.26 4.08
N ILE A 139 -5.13 -12.74 5.30
CA ILE A 139 -3.88 -12.34 5.97
C ILE A 139 -2.97 -13.56 6.16
N GLY A 140 -3.50 -14.65 6.70
CA GLY A 140 -2.77 -15.90 6.91
C GLY A 140 -2.23 -16.47 5.60
N GLU A 141 -3.01 -16.42 4.53
CA GLU A 141 -2.60 -16.85 3.19
C GLU A 141 -1.40 -16.05 2.67
N LEU A 142 -1.41 -14.71 2.84
CA LEU A 142 -0.30 -13.87 2.39
C LEU A 142 0.94 -13.96 3.30
N LEU A 143 0.77 -14.20 4.60
CA LEU A 143 1.88 -14.35 5.55
C LEU A 143 2.81 -15.53 5.20
N VAL A 144 2.28 -16.57 4.56
CA VAL A 144 3.08 -17.75 4.18
C VAL A 144 3.62 -17.67 2.74
N ARG A 145 3.22 -16.67 1.96
CA ARG A 145 3.69 -16.50 0.60
C ARG A 145 5.03 -15.77 0.55
N LYS A 146 5.91 -16.24 -0.32
CA LYS A 146 7.20 -15.61 -0.58
C LYS A 146 7.03 -14.18 -1.12
N ASN A 147 7.90 -13.29 -0.69
CA ASN A 147 7.98 -11.88 -1.08
C ASN A 147 6.84 -10.97 -0.60
N TYR A 148 5.97 -11.45 0.28
CA TYR A 148 5.03 -10.61 1.02
C TYR A 148 5.52 -10.40 2.45
N TYR A 149 5.55 -9.16 2.90
CA TYR A 149 6.00 -8.78 4.24
C TYR A 149 4.99 -7.84 4.87
N PHE A 150 4.54 -8.15 6.08
CA PHE A 150 3.59 -7.30 6.78
C PHE A 150 4.30 -6.35 7.74
N VAL A 151 3.92 -5.07 7.68
CA VAL A 151 4.26 -4.11 8.74
C VAL A 151 3.62 -4.61 10.04
N PRO A 152 4.30 -4.56 11.20
CA PRO A 152 3.71 -4.92 12.47
C PRO A 152 2.34 -4.28 12.66
N PHE A 153 1.34 -5.07 13.03
CA PHE A 153 -0.05 -4.64 13.16
C PHE A 153 -0.68 -5.16 14.45
N GLY A 154 -1.74 -4.53 14.88
CA GLY A 154 -2.51 -4.91 16.06
C GLY A 154 -3.91 -4.33 16.05
N GLN A 155 -4.65 -4.55 17.12
CA GLN A 155 -5.97 -3.93 17.30
C GLN A 155 -5.82 -2.45 17.65
N ASP A 156 -6.53 -1.57 16.93
CA ASP A 156 -6.58 -0.13 17.21
C ASP A 156 -7.53 0.18 18.39
N ASN A 157 -8.64 -0.52 18.48
CA ASN A 157 -9.62 -0.37 19.56
C ASN A 157 -10.40 -1.68 19.80
N ALA A 158 -9.87 -2.54 20.65
CA ALA A 158 -10.43 -3.87 20.90
C ALA A 158 -11.89 -3.83 21.47
N ARG A 159 -12.27 -2.74 22.15
CA ARG A 159 -13.64 -2.61 22.71
C ARG A 159 -14.65 -2.14 21.66
N ALA A 160 -14.32 -1.09 20.90
CA ALA A 160 -15.24 -0.50 19.93
C ALA A 160 -15.20 -1.19 18.57
N LYS A 161 -14.07 -1.81 18.22
CA LYS A 161 -13.82 -2.47 16.93
C LYS A 161 -13.11 -3.80 17.14
N PRO A 162 -13.77 -4.84 17.69
CA PRO A 162 -13.12 -6.07 18.14
C PRO A 162 -12.42 -6.86 17.04
N SER A 163 -12.80 -6.68 15.79
CA SER A 163 -12.18 -7.37 14.63
C SER A 163 -11.23 -6.50 13.81
N SER A 164 -11.04 -5.24 14.20
CA SER A 164 -10.20 -4.30 13.45
C SER A 164 -8.71 -4.54 13.72
N LEU A 165 -7.93 -4.53 12.64
CA LEU A 165 -6.47 -4.55 12.68
C LEU A 165 -5.91 -3.38 11.87
N VAL A 166 -4.91 -2.70 12.45
CA VAL A 166 -4.23 -1.57 11.80
C VAL A 166 -2.72 -1.73 12.01
N ALA A 167 -1.96 -1.47 10.94
CA ALA A 167 -0.51 -1.48 10.98
C ALA A 167 0.05 -0.26 11.72
N ASP A 168 1.22 -0.42 12.30
CA ASP A 168 2.03 0.68 12.79
C ASP A 168 2.78 1.31 11.60
N PHE A 169 2.16 2.31 10.97
CA PHE A 169 2.69 2.93 9.75
C PHE A 169 4.08 3.56 9.93
N SER A 170 4.46 3.95 11.16
CA SER A 170 5.79 4.47 11.46
C SER A 170 6.91 3.45 11.22
N LYS A 171 6.57 2.17 11.16
CA LYS A 171 7.52 1.06 10.92
C LYS A 171 7.68 0.66 9.45
N ILE A 172 7.00 1.32 8.53
CA ILE A 172 7.15 1.05 7.09
C ILE A 172 8.62 1.18 6.67
N CYS A 173 9.30 2.23 7.10
CA CYS A 173 10.71 2.48 6.78
C CYS A 173 11.67 1.41 7.35
N LEU A 174 11.34 0.80 8.49
CA LEU A 174 12.21 -0.16 9.16
C LEU A 174 12.24 -1.53 8.47
N LEU A 175 11.13 -1.96 7.88
CA LEU A 175 11.02 -3.29 7.25
C LEU A 175 11.87 -3.44 6.00
N TYR A 176 12.11 -2.37 5.28
CA TYR A 176 12.93 -2.41 4.08
C TYR A 176 14.43 -2.25 4.37
N THR A 177 14.80 -1.81 5.56
CA THR A 177 16.21 -1.59 5.95
C THR A 177 16.89 -2.80 6.57
N SER A 178 16.15 -3.89 6.80
CA SER A 178 16.73 -5.15 7.28
C SER A 178 17.36 -5.91 6.13
N PRO A 179 18.62 -6.37 6.26
CA PRO A 179 19.34 -7.13 5.25
C PRO A 179 18.69 -8.47 4.95
#